data_9848c14bb3e216dad1823cbd74dac329
#
_entry.id   9848c14bb3e216dad1823cbd74dac329
#
_cell.length_a   1.000
_cell.length_b   1.000
_cell.length_c   1.000
_cell.angle_alpha   90.00
_cell.angle_beta   90.00
_cell.angle_gamma   90.00
#
_symmetry.space_group_name_H-M   'P 1'
#
loop_
_entity.id
_entity.type
_entity.pdbx_description
1 polymer ?
#
loop_
_entity_poly.entity_id
_entity_poly.type
_entity_poly.pdbx_seq_one_letter_code
_entity_poly.pdbx_strand_id
1 'polypeptide(L)'
;AYAVEMVSKGNKDIVVATATAGNHGRSVAWGAKRLGIKCKIFISEFVSDARGQAMANLGADVIKVKGNYEKSLIECIKQSTENNWQIVQDVAWKDYMLVPKLTMAGYTVMMKEILDQIENIKITHIILQAGVGGMAGAMVAGIARYLDYIPTTIVVEPDSAACVLESVRSGKIEKIDIKRESLMGGMSC
;
A
#
# COMPACT_ATOMS: atom_id res chain seq x y z
N ALA A 1 5.88 4.55 -5.38
CA ALA A 1 6.98 5.32 -5.97
C ALA A 1 7.45 6.45 -5.03
N TYR A 2 6.57 7.37 -4.61
CA TYR A 2 6.94 8.50 -3.75
C TYR A 2 7.68 8.08 -2.46
N ALA A 3 7.18 7.06 -1.75
CA ALA A 3 7.87 6.54 -0.56
C ALA A 3 9.29 6.03 -0.87
N VAL A 4 9.50 5.40 -2.03
CA VAL A 4 10.83 4.93 -2.46
C VAL A 4 11.80 6.10 -2.64
N GLU A 5 11.34 7.17 -3.28
CA GLU A 5 12.13 8.40 -3.48
C GLU A 5 12.52 9.02 -2.12
N MET A 6 11.54 9.16 -1.22
CA MET A 6 11.76 9.77 0.09
C MET A 6 12.71 8.96 1.00
N VAL A 7 12.62 7.62 0.97
CA VAL A 7 13.53 6.79 1.79
C VAL A 7 14.92 6.70 1.20
N SER A 8 15.05 6.81 -0.13
CA SER A 8 16.35 6.76 -0.79
C SER A 8 17.20 8.02 -0.52
N LYS A 9 16.56 9.16 -0.34
CA LYS A 9 17.25 10.46 -0.17
C LYS A 9 18.32 10.70 -1.22
N GLY A 10 18.10 10.20 -2.46
CA GLY A 10 19.05 10.29 -3.56
C GLY A 10 20.18 9.25 -3.55
N ASN A 11 20.29 8.41 -2.51
CA ASN A 11 21.27 7.31 -2.48
C ASN A 11 20.82 6.18 -3.41
N LYS A 12 21.65 5.85 -4.41
CA LYS A 12 21.39 4.78 -5.38
C LYS A 12 21.91 3.41 -4.97
N ASP A 13 22.74 3.36 -3.91
CA ASP A 13 23.36 2.12 -3.44
C ASP A 13 22.47 1.35 -2.46
N ILE A 14 21.31 1.94 -2.06
CA ILE A 14 20.36 1.24 -1.22
C ILE A 14 19.62 0.14 -2.02
N VAL A 15 19.15 -0.85 -1.28
CA VAL A 15 18.21 -1.85 -1.78
C VAL A 15 16.88 -1.62 -1.06
N VAL A 16 15.81 -1.49 -1.81
CA VAL A 16 14.46 -1.44 -1.22
C VAL A 16 13.81 -2.81 -1.26
N ALA A 17 13.06 -3.14 -0.21
CA ALA A 17 12.35 -4.41 -0.10
C ALA A 17 10.90 -4.22 0.34
N THR A 18 10.00 -5.07 -0.14
CA THR A 18 8.59 -5.10 0.28
C THR A 18 7.99 -6.50 0.14
N ALA A 19 6.98 -6.79 0.97
CA ALA A 19 6.11 -7.96 0.78
C ALA A 19 4.76 -7.51 0.23
N THR A 20 4.24 -8.22 -0.78
CA THR A 20 3.02 -7.76 -1.47
C THR A 20 2.34 -8.88 -2.24
N ALA A 21 1.05 -8.69 -2.55
CA ALA A 21 0.31 -9.53 -3.48
C ALA A 21 0.04 -8.84 -4.84
N GLY A 22 0.47 -7.58 -5.05
CA GLY A 22 0.18 -6.92 -6.31
C GLY A 22 0.56 -5.44 -6.46
N ASN A 23 -0.41 -4.54 -6.37
CA ASN A 23 -0.25 -3.14 -6.80
C ASN A 23 0.83 -2.36 -6.05
N HIS A 24 0.96 -2.57 -4.74
CA HIS A 24 2.01 -1.92 -3.96
C HIS A 24 3.40 -2.31 -4.47
N GLY A 25 3.65 -3.61 -4.69
CA GLY A 25 4.91 -4.11 -5.24
C GLY A 25 5.24 -3.54 -6.62
N ARG A 26 4.24 -3.47 -7.51
CA ARG A 26 4.43 -2.82 -8.82
C ARG A 26 4.84 -1.36 -8.69
N SER A 27 4.23 -0.62 -7.76
CA SER A 27 4.56 0.77 -7.50
C SER A 27 5.96 0.94 -6.90
N VAL A 28 6.38 0.05 -6.00
CA VAL A 28 7.74 0.05 -5.43
C VAL A 28 8.76 -0.29 -6.51
N ALA A 29 8.54 -1.36 -7.30
CA ALA A 29 9.41 -1.75 -8.40
C ALA A 29 9.58 -0.63 -9.44
N TRP A 30 8.47 0.01 -9.84
CA TRP A 30 8.51 1.13 -10.78
C TRP A 30 9.28 2.33 -10.20
N GLY A 31 9.05 2.67 -8.94
CA GLY A 31 9.79 3.73 -8.27
C GLY A 31 11.29 3.45 -8.19
N ALA A 32 11.65 2.22 -7.82
CA ALA A 32 13.05 1.79 -7.77
C ALA A 32 13.71 1.83 -9.15
N LYS A 33 13.03 1.34 -10.20
CA LYS A 33 13.51 1.41 -11.58
C LYS A 33 13.80 2.85 -12.02
N ARG A 34 12.88 3.78 -11.73
CA ARG A 34 13.07 5.20 -12.10
C ARG A 34 14.29 5.83 -11.43
N LEU A 35 14.60 5.41 -10.22
CA LEU A 35 15.71 5.94 -9.43
C LEU A 35 17.03 5.17 -9.63
N GLY A 36 16.99 4.07 -10.37
CA GLY A 36 18.15 3.20 -10.57
C GLY A 36 18.55 2.43 -9.30
N ILE A 37 17.57 2.12 -8.43
CA ILE A 37 17.75 1.45 -7.13
C ILE A 37 17.37 -0.02 -7.28
N LYS A 38 18.08 -0.92 -6.61
CA LYS A 38 17.74 -2.35 -6.54
C LYS A 38 16.46 -2.55 -5.71
N CYS A 39 15.61 -3.47 -6.17
CA CYS A 39 14.33 -3.77 -5.53
C CYS A 39 14.15 -5.28 -5.32
N LYS A 40 13.81 -5.67 -4.10
CA LYS A 40 13.46 -7.04 -3.70
C LYS A 40 11.98 -7.10 -3.35
N ILE A 41 11.24 -8.03 -3.95
CA ILE A 41 9.80 -8.17 -3.68
C ILE A 41 9.51 -9.60 -3.26
N PHE A 42 8.97 -9.72 -2.04
CA PHE A 42 8.57 -11.00 -1.46
C PHE A 42 7.08 -11.22 -1.74
N ILE A 43 6.76 -12.33 -2.39
CA ILE A 43 5.38 -12.72 -2.68
C ILE A 43 5.07 -14.09 -2.09
N SER A 44 3.84 -14.28 -1.64
CA SER A 44 3.34 -15.59 -1.22
C SER A 44 3.31 -16.57 -2.40
N GLU A 45 3.45 -17.87 -2.13
CA GLU A 45 3.33 -18.91 -3.14
C GLU A 45 1.97 -18.91 -3.86
N PHE A 46 0.93 -18.36 -3.23
CA PHE A 46 -0.42 -18.24 -3.80
C PHE A 46 -0.58 -17.07 -4.77
N VAL A 47 0.39 -16.17 -4.83
CA VAL A 47 0.38 -15.08 -5.83
C VAL A 47 0.67 -15.66 -7.21
N SER A 48 -0.18 -15.33 -8.19
CA SER A 48 -0.05 -15.83 -9.55
C SER A 48 1.28 -15.41 -10.19
N ASP A 49 1.82 -16.28 -11.04
CA ASP A 49 3.08 -16.03 -11.75
C ASP A 49 2.99 -14.75 -12.62
N ALA A 50 1.83 -14.47 -13.20
CA ALA A 50 1.61 -13.25 -13.98
C ALA A 50 1.82 -11.97 -13.14
N ARG A 51 1.41 -11.95 -11.87
CA ARG A 51 1.67 -10.83 -10.95
C ARG A 51 3.14 -10.72 -10.59
N GLY A 52 3.80 -11.85 -10.31
CA GLY A 52 5.24 -11.89 -10.07
C GLY A 52 6.01 -11.36 -11.29
N GLN A 53 5.68 -11.85 -12.48
CA GLN A 53 6.30 -11.41 -13.73
C GLN A 53 6.09 -9.93 -14.02
N ALA A 54 4.92 -9.37 -13.71
CA ALA A 54 4.67 -7.94 -13.88
C ALA A 54 5.61 -7.06 -13.02
N MET A 55 6.00 -7.52 -11.85
CA MET A 55 6.98 -6.85 -10.99
C MET A 55 8.42 -7.07 -11.47
N ALA A 56 8.75 -8.29 -11.91
CA ALA A 56 10.05 -8.61 -12.48
C ALA A 56 10.34 -7.81 -13.77
N ASN A 57 9.33 -7.59 -14.62
CA ASN A 57 9.44 -6.76 -15.83
C ASN A 57 9.76 -5.28 -15.51
N LEU A 58 9.50 -4.84 -14.30
CA LEU A 58 9.91 -3.53 -13.78
C LEU A 58 11.32 -3.54 -13.18
N GLY A 59 12.03 -4.66 -13.25
CA GLY A 59 13.41 -4.79 -12.77
C GLY A 59 13.52 -5.22 -11.30
N ALA A 60 12.43 -5.64 -10.67
CA ALA A 60 12.48 -6.18 -9.32
C ALA A 60 12.96 -7.64 -9.32
N ASP A 61 13.73 -8.00 -8.31
CA ASP A 61 14.03 -9.39 -7.97
C ASP A 61 12.87 -9.93 -7.11
N VAL A 62 12.09 -10.84 -7.69
CA VAL A 62 10.87 -11.36 -7.08
C VAL A 62 11.16 -12.70 -6.40
N ILE A 63 10.95 -12.75 -5.09
CA ILE A 63 11.21 -13.90 -4.23
C ILE A 63 9.88 -14.52 -3.81
N LYS A 64 9.62 -15.74 -4.29
CA LYS A 64 8.42 -16.49 -3.92
C LYS A 64 8.65 -17.24 -2.62
N VAL A 65 7.83 -16.95 -1.60
CA VAL A 65 7.94 -17.50 -0.25
C VAL A 65 6.84 -18.53 -0.04
N LYS A 66 7.21 -19.69 0.51
CA LYS A 66 6.27 -20.75 0.84
C LYS A 66 5.35 -20.32 1.99
N GLY A 67 4.04 -20.38 1.76
CA GLY A 67 3.01 -19.96 2.71
C GLY A 67 2.26 -18.70 2.28
N ASN A 68 1.53 -18.11 3.23
CA ASN A 68 0.66 -16.95 3.00
C ASN A 68 1.41 -15.61 2.96
N TYR A 69 0.65 -14.52 2.84
CA TYR A 69 1.19 -13.15 2.86
C TYR A 69 2.01 -12.86 4.12
N GLU A 70 1.54 -13.29 5.29
CA GLU A 70 2.22 -13.03 6.55
C GLU A 70 3.62 -13.67 6.58
N LYS A 71 3.77 -14.89 6.04
CA LYS A 71 5.08 -15.55 5.87
C LYS A 71 6.00 -14.74 4.94
N SER A 72 5.45 -14.18 3.87
CA SER A 72 6.22 -13.31 2.96
C SER A 72 6.71 -12.04 3.65
N LEU A 73 5.87 -11.44 4.48
CA LEU A 73 6.23 -10.24 5.25
C LEU A 73 7.32 -10.54 6.29
N ILE A 74 7.19 -11.64 7.03
CA ILE A 74 8.20 -12.08 8.01
C ILE A 74 9.55 -12.30 7.32
N GLU A 75 9.56 -13.00 6.18
CA GLU A 75 10.79 -13.26 5.43
C GLU A 75 11.39 -11.97 4.85
N CYS A 76 10.55 -11.07 4.35
CA CYS A 76 10.98 -9.74 3.91
C CYS A 76 11.66 -8.96 5.04
N ILE A 77 11.06 -8.91 6.22
CA ILE A 77 11.62 -8.21 7.38
C ILE A 77 12.96 -8.85 7.79
N LYS A 78 13.01 -10.18 7.89
CA LYS A 78 14.20 -10.93 8.24
C LYS A 78 15.37 -10.62 7.30
N GLN A 79 15.18 -10.85 6.00
CA GLN A 79 16.23 -10.62 5.01
C GLN A 79 16.64 -9.16 4.90
N SER A 80 15.68 -8.25 5.07
CA SER A 80 15.98 -6.81 5.08
C SER A 80 16.87 -6.41 6.27
N THR A 81 16.63 -7.00 7.44
CA THR A 81 17.45 -6.77 8.63
C THR A 81 18.85 -7.33 8.44
N GLU A 82 18.98 -8.58 7.97
CA GLU A 82 20.26 -9.25 7.76
C GLU A 82 21.14 -8.57 6.70
N ASN A 83 20.52 -7.96 5.68
CA ASN A 83 21.23 -7.36 4.55
C ASN A 83 21.21 -5.82 4.54
N ASN A 84 20.67 -5.20 5.58
CA ASN A 84 20.52 -3.73 5.68
C ASN A 84 19.73 -3.12 4.50
N TRP A 85 18.64 -3.79 4.07
CA TRP A 85 17.74 -3.26 3.04
C TRP A 85 16.69 -2.35 3.65
N GLN A 86 16.27 -1.34 2.91
CA GLN A 86 15.22 -0.43 3.33
C GLN A 86 13.84 -1.03 3.02
N ILE A 87 13.09 -1.35 4.07
CA ILE A 87 11.69 -1.82 3.89
C ILE A 87 10.81 -0.65 3.42
N VAL A 88 9.99 -0.91 2.41
CA VAL A 88 8.99 0.02 1.89
C VAL A 88 7.64 -0.70 1.87
N GLN A 89 7.00 -0.77 3.03
CA GLN A 89 5.70 -1.42 3.24
C GLN A 89 4.60 -0.38 3.40
N ASP A 90 3.38 -0.69 2.95
CA ASP A 90 2.20 0.19 3.02
C ASP A 90 1.35 -0.01 4.27
N VAL A 91 1.61 -1.07 5.04
CA VAL A 91 0.97 -1.37 6.32
C VAL A 91 1.85 -0.87 7.46
N ALA A 92 1.22 -0.21 8.45
CA ALA A 92 1.91 0.29 9.63
C ALA A 92 1.93 -0.76 10.76
N TRP A 93 3.01 -0.74 11.55
CA TRP A 93 3.11 -1.45 12.84
C TRP A 93 3.87 -0.60 13.84
N LYS A 94 4.01 -1.11 15.07
CA LYS A 94 4.76 -0.40 16.12
C LYS A 94 6.16 -0.02 15.60
N ASP A 95 6.52 1.25 15.75
CA ASP A 95 7.80 1.85 15.35
C ASP A 95 8.04 1.91 13.81
N TYR A 96 7.05 1.50 12.99
CA TYR A 96 7.11 1.60 11.54
C TYR A 96 5.90 2.37 10.98
N MET A 97 5.91 3.69 11.15
CA MET A 97 4.79 4.57 10.77
C MET A 97 5.14 5.53 9.64
N LEU A 98 6.40 5.89 9.48
CA LEU A 98 6.82 6.92 8.52
C LEU A 98 6.58 6.49 7.08
N VAL A 99 7.04 5.31 6.69
CA VAL A 99 6.96 4.84 5.30
C VAL A 99 5.51 4.60 4.85
N PRO A 100 4.61 3.99 5.66
CA PRO A 100 3.18 3.98 5.36
C PRO A 100 2.59 5.37 5.15
N LYS A 101 2.92 6.36 5.98
CA LYS A 101 2.48 7.76 5.78
C LYS A 101 2.99 8.35 4.47
N LEU A 102 4.24 8.07 4.08
CA LEU A 102 4.79 8.49 2.78
C LEU A 102 4.07 7.80 1.61
N THR A 103 3.66 6.55 1.79
CA THR A 103 2.84 5.83 0.80
C THR A 103 1.47 6.48 0.66
N MET A 104 0.81 6.82 1.79
CA MET A 104 -0.44 7.57 1.80
C MET A 104 -0.29 8.95 1.13
N ALA A 105 0.78 9.67 1.42
CA ALA A 105 1.07 10.95 0.76
C ALA A 105 1.17 10.80 -0.76
N GLY A 106 1.74 9.69 -1.25
CA GLY A 106 1.76 9.37 -2.69
C GLY A 106 0.37 9.16 -3.29
N TYR A 107 -0.59 8.63 -2.55
CA TYR A 107 -1.97 8.47 -3.01
C TYR A 107 -2.74 9.79 -3.16
N THR A 108 -2.35 10.87 -2.46
CA THR A 108 -3.03 12.17 -2.61
C THR A 108 -2.93 12.75 -4.02
N VAL A 109 -1.93 12.33 -4.81
CA VAL A 109 -1.80 12.69 -6.22
C VAL A 109 -3.02 12.25 -7.02
N MET A 110 -3.57 11.06 -6.72
CA MET A 110 -4.76 10.55 -7.38
C MET A 110 -5.97 11.48 -7.17
N MET A 111 -6.14 12.04 -5.96
CA MET A 111 -7.22 13.00 -5.73
C MET A 111 -7.05 14.26 -6.57
N LYS A 112 -5.83 14.78 -6.68
CA LYS A 112 -5.56 15.93 -7.53
C LYS A 112 -5.86 15.63 -9.00
N GLU A 113 -5.41 14.49 -9.51
CA GLU A 113 -5.68 14.06 -10.88
C GLU A 113 -7.18 13.91 -11.17
N ILE A 114 -7.95 13.38 -10.21
CA ILE A 114 -9.42 13.29 -10.32
C ILE A 114 -10.01 14.70 -10.47
N LEU A 115 -9.63 15.63 -9.60
CA LEU A 115 -10.16 16.99 -9.65
C LEU A 115 -9.81 17.72 -10.96
N ASP A 116 -8.58 17.52 -11.46
CA ASP A 116 -8.15 18.07 -12.74
C ASP A 116 -8.96 17.49 -13.93
N GLN A 117 -9.42 16.22 -13.83
CA GLN A 117 -10.19 15.53 -14.89
C GLN A 117 -11.69 15.84 -14.87
N ILE A 118 -12.27 16.08 -13.71
CA ILE A 118 -13.72 16.33 -13.60
C ILE A 118 -14.11 17.80 -13.77
N GLU A 119 -13.12 18.69 -13.89
CA GLU A 119 -13.31 20.12 -14.08
C GLU A 119 -14.26 20.75 -13.05
N ASN A 120 -15.45 21.23 -13.51
CA ASN A 120 -16.44 21.94 -12.70
C ASN A 120 -17.53 21.03 -12.09
N ILE A 121 -17.34 19.71 -12.11
CA ILE A 121 -18.34 18.78 -11.55
C ILE A 121 -18.24 18.80 -10.03
N LYS A 122 -19.33 19.14 -9.34
CA LYS A 122 -19.38 19.05 -7.89
C LYS A 122 -19.56 17.61 -7.43
N ILE A 123 -18.55 17.08 -6.74
CA ILE A 123 -18.59 15.73 -6.16
C ILE A 123 -19.54 15.75 -4.95
N THR A 124 -20.57 14.93 -4.93
CA THR A 124 -21.49 14.79 -3.79
C THR A 124 -21.12 13.58 -2.92
N HIS A 125 -20.65 12.50 -3.53
CA HIS A 125 -20.31 11.24 -2.87
C HIS A 125 -19.01 10.69 -3.43
N ILE A 126 -18.17 10.10 -2.55
CA ILE A 126 -16.98 9.34 -2.92
C ILE A 126 -17.10 7.96 -2.29
N ILE A 127 -16.96 6.92 -3.10
CA ILE A 127 -17.02 5.53 -2.68
C ILE A 127 -15.62 4.95 -2.80
N LEU A 128 -15.05 4.49 -1.68
CA LEU A 128 -13.67 4.04 -1.56
C LEU A 128 -13.62 2.62 -1.00
N GLN A 129 -12.87 1.74 -1.64
CA GLN A 129 -12.55 0.44 -1.06
C GLN A 129 -11.47 0.59 0.00
N ALA A 130 -11.50 -0.27 1.01
CA ALA A 130 -10.44 -0.35 2.01
C ALA A 130 -10.09 -1.81 2.37
N GLY A 131 -8.77 -2.11 2.37
CA GLY A 131 -8.19 -3.16 3.19
C GLY A 131 -7.82 -2.54 4.54
N VAL A 132 -6.56 -2.17 4.74
CA VAL A 132 -6.11 -1.46 5.97
C VAL A 132 -6.40 0.06 5.96
N GLY A 133 -7.12 0.58 4.98
CA GLY A 133 -7.58 1.98 4.93
C GLY A 133 -6.58 3.02 4.42
N GLY A 134 -5.35 2.66 4.06
CA GLY A 134 -4.31 3.62 3.68
C GLY A 134 -4.67 4.50 2.48
N MET A 135 -5.21 3.90 1.40
CA MET A 135 -5.66 4.65 0.23
C MET A 135 -6.90 5.49 0.55
N ALA A 136 -7.89 4.92 1.24
CA ALA A 136 -9.10 5.63 1.61
C ALA A 136 -8.79 6.86 2.49
N GLY A 137 -7.93 6.69 3.50
CA GLY A 137 -7.48 7.80 4.35
C GLY A 137 -6.72 8.88 3.57
N ALA A 138 -5.89 8.51 2.61
CA ALA A 138 -5.20 9.46 1.74
C ALA A 138 -6.17 10.25 0.85
N MET A 139 -7.21 9.61 0.31
CA MET A 139 -8.25 10.28 -0.47
C MET A 139 -9.04 11.27 0.38
N VAL A 140 -9.42 10.90 1.61
CA VAL A 140 -10.10 11.81 2.55
C VAL A 140 -9.21 13.02 2.89
N ALA A 141 -7.92 12.79 3.13
CA ALA A 141 -6.96 13.88 3.35
C ALA A 141 -6.82 14.79 2.12
N GLY A 142 -6.82 14.21 0.92
CA GLY A 142 -6.82 14.96 -0.34
C GLY A 142 -8.08 15.80 -0.52
N ILE A 143 -9.26 15.26 -0.19
CA ILE A 143 -10.53 16.00 -0.19
C ILE A 143 -10.41 17.25 0.72
N ALA A 144 -10.01 17.05 1.97
CA ALA A 144 -9.86 18.14 2.92
C ALA A 144 -8.80 19.18 2.50
N ARG A 145 -7.85 18.79 1.66
CA ARG A 145 -6.79 19.68 1.15
C ARG A 145 -7.21 20.51 -0.05
N TYR A 146 -8.01 19.94 -0.96
CA TYR A 146 -8.26 20.51 -2.28
C TYR A 146 -9.68 21.03 -2.49
N LEU A 147 -10.66 20.61 -1.67
CA LEU A 147 -12.03 21.06 -1.75
C LEU A 147 -12.35 22.00 -0.56
N ASP A 148 -13.20 22.99 -0.81
CA ASP A 148 -13.76 23.89 0.19
C ASP A 148 -15.05 23.33 0.84
N TYR A 149 -15.45 22.14 0.45
CA TYR A 149 -16.58 21.37 0.99
C TYR A 149 -16.21 19.89 1.14
N ILE A 150 -16.95 19.17 1.97
CA ILE A 150 -16.70 17.74 2.23
C ILE A 150 -17.83 16.92 1.63
N PRO A 151 -17.58 16.13 0.56
CA PRO A 151 -18.54 15.18 0.03
C PRO A 151 -18.75 14.02 1.02
N THR A 152 -19.91 13.36 0.91
CA THR A 152 -20.16 12.14 1.67
C THR A 152 -19.16 11.06 1.26
N THR A 153 -18.38 10.59 2.20
CA THR A 153 -17.40 9.51 1.95
C THR A 153 -17.95 8.18 2.46
N ILE A 154 -18.01 7.19 1.57
CA ILE A 154 -18.45 5.83 1.85
C ILE A 154 -17.26 4.90 1.70
N VAL A 155 -16.84 4.26 2.79
CA VAL A 155 -15.79 3.24 2.77
C VAL A 155 -16.44 1.87 2.66
N VAL A 156 -15.98 1.08 1.68
CA VAL A 156 -16.48 -0.27 1.42
C VAL A 156 -15.41 -1.28 1.81
N GLU A 157 -15.77 -2.17 2.71
CA GLU A 157 -14.90 -3.24 3.21
C GLU A 157 -15.61 -4.60 3.12
N PRO A 158 -14.88 -5.72 3.02
CA PRO A 158 -15.47 -7.03 3.23
C PRO A 158 -16.02 -7.15 4.66
N ASP A 159 -17.18 -7.72 4.83
CA ASP A 159 -17.79 -7.97 6.15
C ASP A 159 -16.92 -8.81 7.08
N SER A 160 -16.10 -9.70 6.51
CA SER A 160 -15.13 -10.54 7.22
C SER A 160 -13.82 -9.83 7.58
N ALA A 161 -13.59 -8.61 7.11
CA ALA A 161 -12.34 -7.87 7.26
C ALA A 161 -12.56 -6.35 7.40
N ALA A 162 -13.57 -5.94 8.17
CA ALA A 162 -14.01 -4.54 8.30
C ALA A 162 -13.23 -3.79 9.40
N CYS A 163 -11.90 -3.70 9.28
CA CYS A 163 -11.04 -3.10 10.29
C CYS A 163 -11.19 -1.57 10.38
N VAL A 164 -11.50 -0.89 9.27
CA VAL A 164 -11.75 0.55 9.28
C VAL A 164 -13.05 0.87 10.01
N LEU A 165 -14.12 0.10 9.77
CA LEU A 165 -15.39 0.25 10.47
C LEU A 165 -15.23 0.09 11.98
N GLU A 166 -14.55 -0.98 12.41
CA GLU A 166 -14.31 -1.22 13.83
C GLU A 166 -13.41 -0.13 14.46
N SER A 167 -12.42 0.34 13.72
CA SER A 167 -11.57 1.45 14.19
C SER A 167 -12.36 2.76 14.32
N VAL A 168 -13.27 3.06 13.42
CA VAL A 168 -14.14 4.24 13.51
C VAL A 168 -15.11 4.11 14.68
N ARG A 169 -15.71 2.93 14.91
CA ARG A 169 -16.62 2.68 16.01
C ARG A 169 -15.97 2.81 17.37
N SER A 170 -14.75 2.30 17.51
CA SER A 170 -14.01 2.32 18.79
C SER A 170 -13.26 3.64 19.04
N GLY A 171 -13.07 4.47 18.00
CA GLY A 171 -12.27 5.70 18.06
C GLY A 171 -10.76 5.48 18.12
N LYS A 172 -10.27 4.26 17.87
CA LYS A 172 -8.84 3.92 17.85
C LYS A 172 -8.54 2.89 16.75
N ILE A 173 -7.28 2.68 16.41
CA ILE A 173 -6.88 1.65 15.46
C ILE A 173 -7.16 0.26 16.05
N GLU A 174 -8.02 -0.50 15.38
CA GLU A 174 -8.34 -1.87 15.76
C GLU A 174 -7.72 -2.87 14.79
N LYS A 175 -7.14 -3.92 15.34
CA LYS A 175 -6.76 -5.12 14.59
C LYS A 175 -7.88 -6.14 14.74
N ILE A 176 -8.39 -6.63 13.64
CA ILE A 176 -9.44 -7.65 13.63
C ILE A 176 -8.87 -9.03 13.33
N ASP A 177 -9.52 -10.06 13.84
CA ASP A 177 -9.19 -11.45 13.52
C ASP A 177 -10.00 -11.91 12.31
N ILE A 178 -9.32 -12.21 11.21
CA ILE A 178 -9.95 -12.60 9.95
C ILE A 178 -10.24 -14.10 10.00
N LYS A 179 -11.49 -14.45 10.27
CA LYS A 179 -11.96 -15.84 10.37
C LYS A 179 -12.27 -16.46 9.00
N ARG A 180 -12.52 -15.64 7.99
CA ARG A 180 -12.87 -16.07 6.63
C ARG A 180 -12.28 -15.09 5.61
N GLU A 181 -11.51 -15.62 4.67
CA GLU A 181 -10.98 -14.79 3.58
C GLU A 181 -12.11 -14.26 2.67
N SER A 182 -11.95 -13.03 2.23
CA SER A 182 -12.81 -12.43 1.23
C SER A 182 -12.47 -12.97 -0.16
N LEU A 183 -13.46 -12.99 -1.08
CA LEU A 183 -13.22 -13.20 -2.51
C LEU A 183 -12.24 -12.15 -3.07
N MET A 184 -12.17 -10.98 -2.45
CA MET A 184 -11.20 -9.93 -2.73
C MET A 184 -9.99 -10.10 -1.80
N GLY A 185 -9.18 -11.13 -2.03
CA GLY A 185 -8.06 -11.52 -1.14
C GLY A 185 -7.09 -10.40 -0.77
N GLY A 186 -6.91 -9.39 -1.63
CA GLY A 186 -6.10 -8.20 -1.32
C GLY A 186 -6.74 -7.20 -0.34
N MET A 187 -7.96 -7.48 0.12
CA MET A 187 -8.66 -6.68 1.13
C MET A 187 -8.89 -7.47 2.43
N SER A 188 -8.41 -8.70 2.51
CA SER A 188 -8.41 -9.52 3.73
C SER A 188 -7.10 -9.26 4.49
N CYS A 189 -7.04 -8.17 5.25
CA CYS A 189 -5.85 -7.73 5.99
C CYS A 189 -6.21 -6.94 7.26
#